data_9e1e88518ff6c2193ab54eb6d99f57ed
#
_entry.id   9e1e88518ff6c2193ab54eb6d99f57ed
#
_cell.length_a   1.000
_cell.length_b   1.000
_cell.length_c   1.000
_cell.angle_alpha   90.00
_cell.angle_beta   90.00
_cell.angle_gamma   90.00
#
_symmetry.space_group_name_H-M   'P 1'
#
loop_
_entity.id
_entity.type
_entity.pdbx_description
1 polymer ?
#
loop_
_entity_poly.entity_id
_entity_poly.type
_entity_poly.pdbx_seq_one_letter_code
_entity_poly.pdbx_strand_id
1 'polypeptide(L)'
;MRASVVIPCYRPDANFEKMLGDLNAQTCQDFDVVLADDGNTPPLAARIEATLNRPHRVIRFDQNRGIVAGLNACIAAVSAPVVIRMDADDRMPPDRIARQLTFLDNHPDVDVVGASMAVFGSGLRMWTKPASHHDICASLLWAPSLNHPTVAARTKVLQGHPYEEGHHLAEDYALWLTLAQEGVTFANNPFCAVYYRMEGQNTSQNGPQAKLKRYVSMHQFAIQTLLPHADAAELTPGLTNGAHQVLAGMCALRDPNSPGLEKVKHHSEALLCALEAHGERHPEDAWIQAAQHATRTRLARVEANTRWHKLEGVLNPVSYTHLTLPTKA
;
A
#
# COMPACT_ATOMS: atom_id res chain seq x y z
N MET A 1 3.21 18.93 21.18
CA MET A 1 2.30 18.17 20.29
C MET A 1 2.64 16.70 20.33
N ARG A 2 1.61 15.86 20.38
CA ARG A 2 1.78 14.39 20.36
C ARG A 2 1.97 13.84 18.96
N ALA A 3 1.46 14.53 17.95
CA ALA A 3 1.61 14.14 16.55
C ALA A 3 1.81 15.35 15.64
N SER A 4 2.39 15.11 14.45
CA SER A 4 2.37 16.02 13.32
C SER A 4 1.72 15.33 12.13
N VAL A 5 0.72 15.97 11.51
CA VAL A 5 0.13 15.49 10.27
C VAL A 5 0.95 16.03 9.11
N VAL A 6 1.52 15.14 8.27
CA VAL A 6 2.34 15.50 7.12
C VAL A 6 1.56 15.37 5.82
N ILE A 7 1.59 16.42 4.98
CA ILE A 7 0.75 16.55 3.79
C ILE A 7 1.58 17.09 2.62
N PRO A 8 2.04 16.23 1.69
CA PRO A 8 2.58 16.70 0.40
C PRO A 8 1.43 17.20 -0.47
N CYS A 9 1.59 18.36 -1.10
CA CYS A 9 0.51 18.98 -1.85
C CYS A 9 0.97 19.58 -3.18
N TYR A 10 0.48 19.04 -4.29
CA TYR A 10 0.67 19.57 -5.64
C TYR A 10 -0.65 19.62 -6.40
N ARG A 11 -1.02 20.81 -6.91
CA ARG A 11 -2.25 21.08 -7.66
C ARG A 11 -3.51 20.56 -6.96
N PRO A 12 -3.74 20.97 -5.69
CA PRO A 12 -4.91 20.50 -4.96
C PRO A 12 -6.21 21.07 -5.56
N ASP A 13 -7.21 20.23 -5.61
CA ASP A 13 -8.57 20.59 -6.03
C ASP A 13 -9.43 21.19 -4.88
N ALA A 14 -10.74 21.23 -5.07
CA ALA A 14 -11.70 21.74 -4.07
C ALA A 14 -11.86 20.82 -2.82
N ASN A 15 -11.25 19.63 -2.78
CA ASN A 15 -11.28 18.79 -1.59
C ASN A 15 -10.20 19.16 -0.59
N PHE A 16 -9.23 19.94 -1.00
CA PHE A 16 -8.17 20.43 -0.12
C PHE A 16 -8.73 21.18 1.09
N GLU A 17 -9.62 22.16 0.87
CA GLU A 17 -10.27 22.90 1.96
C GLU A 17 -11.13 21.99 2.84
N LYS A 18 -11.77 20.99 2.25
CA LYS A 18 -12.56 19.99 3.02
C LYS A 18 -11.65 19.14 3.91
N MET A 19 -10.49 18.72 3.39
CA MET A 19 -9.47 17.99 4.16
C MET A 19 -8.93 18.87 5.30
N LEU A 20 -8.63 20.14 5.07
CA LEU A 20 -8.25 21.10 6.13
C LEU A 20 -9.36 21.27 7.17
N GLY A 21 -10.64 21.27 6.74
CA GLY A 21 -11.80 21.27 7.63
C GLY A 21 -11.88 20.00 8.50
N ASP A 22 -11.56 18.83 7.93
CA ASP A 22 -11.52 17.56 8.70
C ASP A 22 -10.39 17.57 9.75
N LEU A 23 -9.27 18.23 9.49
CA LEU A 23 -8.22 18.46 10.50
C LEU A 23 -8.70 19.34 11.65
N ASN A 24 -9.45 20.41 11.36
CA ASN A 24 -10.04 21.24 12.40
C ASN A 24 -11.06 20.47 13.26
N ALA A 25 -11.79 19.54 12.65
CA ALA A 25 -12.83 18.74 13.29
C ALA A 25 -12.31 17.54 14.09
N GLN A 26 -11.00 17.30 14.11
CA GLN A 26 -10.43 16.17 14.87
C GLN A 26 -10.74 16.30 16.37
N THR A 27 -11.13 15.20 17.00
CA THR A 27 -11.41 15.15 18.46
C THR A 27 -10.14 15.27 19.30
N CYS A 28 -9.00 14.74 18.82
CA CYS A 28 -7.68 15.02 19.38
C CYS A 28 -7.25 16.43 18.95
N GLN A 29 -6.81 17.25 19.90
CA GLN A 29 -6.37 18.61 19.65
C GLN A 29 -4.85 18.79 19.76
N ASP A 30 -4.13 17.77 20.23
CA ASP A 30 -2.69 17.84 20.54
C ASP A 30 -1.84 17.40 19.34
N PHE A 31 -2.01 18.10 18.21
CA PHE A 31 -1.22 17.92 16.99
C PHE A 31 -1.01 19.24 16.23
N ASP A 32 -0.01 19.25 15.39
CA ASP A 32 0.24 20.27 14.38
C ASP A 32 0.23 19.70 12.96
N VAL A 33 0.34 20.56 11.96
CA VAL A 33 0.34 20.18 10.54
C VAL A 33 1.62 20.67 9.89
N VAL A 34 2.31 19.79 9.17
CA VAL A 34 3.45 20.13 8.32
C VAL A 34 3.06 19.85 6.87
N LEU A 35 3.01 20.89 6.04
CA LEU A 35 2.53 20.80 4.66
C LEU A 35 3.64 21.20 3.70
N ALA A 36 3.88 20.39 2.67
CA ALA A 36 4.75 20.75 1.56
C ALA A 36 3.92 21.33 0.40
N ASP A 37 4.11 22.63 0.13
CA ASP A 37 3.59 23.30 -1.06
C ASP A 37 4.58 23.06 -2.21
N ASP A 38 4.31 22.06 -3.03
CA ASP A 38 5.23 21.54 -4.05
C ASP A 38 5.14 22.37 -5.35
N GLY A 39 5.55 23.63 -5.29
CA GLY A 39 5.63 24.52 -6.45
C GLY A 39 4.27 24.96 -6.99
N ASN A 40 3.25 25.08 -6.14
CA ASN A 40 1.93 25.55 -6.58
C ASN A 40 1.93 27.04 -6.97
N THR A 41 1.16 27.38 -7.98
CA THR A 41 0.92 28.75 -8.42
C THR A 41 -0.59 28.99 -8.57
N PRO A 42 -1.21 29.85 -7.74
CA PRO A 42 -0.61 30.62 -6.64
C PRO A 42 -0.17 29.74 -5.46
N PRO A 43 0.70 30.26 -4.55
CA PRO A 43 1.08 29.56 -3.31
C PRO A 43 -0.12 29.21 -2.44
N LEU A 44 0.01 28.07 -1.70
CA LEU A 44 -1.10 27.54 -0.88
C LEU A 44 -1.29 28.26 0.45
N ALA A 45 -0.33 29.09 0.90
CA ALA A 45 -0.34 29.72 2.21
C ALA A 45 -1.67 30.43 2.52
N ALA A 46 -2.16 31.26 1.61
CA ALA A 46 -3.43 31.99 1.82
C ALA A 46 -4.64 31.04 1.95
N ARG A 47 -4.69 29.93 1.18
CA ARG A 47 -5.76 28.93 1.29
C ARG A 47 -5.70 28.19 2.63
N ILE A 48 -4.48 27.89 3.10
CA ILE A 48 -4.25 27.22 4.38
C ILE A 48 -4.66 28.13 5.53
N GLU A 49 -4.16 29.36 5.57
CA GLU A 49 -4.47 30.36 6.61
C GLU A 49 -5.97 30.69 6.70
N ALA A 50 -6.67 30.72 5.56
CA ALA A 50 -8.10 30.98 5.52
C ALA A 50 -8.95 29.83 6.09
N THR A 51 -8.42 28.61 6.15
CA THR A 51 -9.22 27.42 6.46
C THR A 51 -8.71 26.67 7.69
N LEU A 52 -7.39 26.51 7.86
CA LEU A 52 -6.79 25.67 8.90
C LEU A 52 -6.61 26.45 10.21
N ASN A 53 -7.32 26.04 11.25
CA ASN A 53 -7.27 26.66 12.59
C ASN A 53 -6.33 25.87 13.54
N ARG A 54 -5.24 25.34 13.01
CA ARG A 54 -4.26 24.53 13.75
C ARG A 54 -2.87 25.13 13.65
N PRO A 55 -2.00 24.92 14.65
CA PRO A 55 -0.59 25.17 14.47
C PRO A 55 -0.09 24.43 13.24
N HIS A 56 0.55 25.17 12.34
CA HIS A 56 1.02 24.58 11.10
C HIS A 56 2.33 25.21 10.62
N ARG A 57 3.03 24.46 9.76
CA ARG A 57 4.21 24.92 9.03
C ARG A 57 4.03 24.57 7.55
N VAL A 58 4.30 25.53 6.68
CA VAL A 58 4.33 25.31 5.24
C VAL A 58 5.77 25.34 4.75
N ILE A 59 6.18 24.26 4.09
CA ILE A 59 7.47 24.14 3.41
C ILE A 59 7.19 24.35 1.93
N ARG A 60 7.69 25.45 1.37
CA ARG A 60 7.46 25.78 -0.02
C ARG A 60 8.65 25.42 -0.90
N PHE A 61 8.36 24.76 -2.04
CA PHE A 61 9.31 24.59 -3.13
C PHE A 61 9.00 25.60 -4.25
N ASP A 62 10.03 26.09 -4.93
CA ASP A 62 9.90 27.01 -6.05
C ASP A 62 9.29 26.35 -7.30
N GLN A 63 9.47 25.03 -7.42
CA GLN A 63 8.95 24.19 -8.49
C GLN A 63 8.55 22.81 -7.97
N ASN A 64 7.74 22.07 -8.75
CA ASN A 64 7.38 20.71 -8.40
C ASN A 64 8.62 19.80 -8.30
N ARG A 65 8.79 19.16 -7.16
CA ARG A 65 9.86 18.21 -6.84
C ARG A 65 9.35 16.79 -6.60
N GLY A 66 8.04 16.61 -6.61
CA GLY A 66 7.37 15.32 -6.45
C GLY A 66 7.13 14.89 -5.00
N ILE A 67 6.32 13.82 -4.88
CA ILE A 67 5.80 13.34 -3.60
C ILE A 67 6.91 12.95 -2.61
N VAL A 68 7.98 12.31 -3.09
CA VAL A 68 9.13 11.87 -2.28
C VAL A 68 9.81 13.07 -1.61
N ALA A 69 10.13 14.10 -2.38
CA ALA A 69 10.75 15.32 -1.85
C ALA A 69 9.82 16.02 -0.85
N GLY A 70 8.51 16.10 -1.14
CA GLY A 70 7.50 16.68 -0.26
C GLY A 70 7.38 15.95 1.07
N LEU A 71 7.26 14.62 1.04
CA LEU A 71 7.17 13.78 2.25
C LEU A 71 8.44 13.90 3.10
N ASN A 72 9.62 13.76 2.49
CA ASN A 72 10.89 13.84 3.21
C ASN A 72 11.09 15.21 3.86
N ALA A 73 10.76 16.29 3.16
CA ALA A 73 10.84 17.64 3.73
C ALA A 73 9.88 17.83 4.92
N CYS A 74 8.64 17.34 4.80
CA CYS A 74 7.68 17.38 5.92
C CYS A 74 8.20 16.58 7.11
N ILE A 75 8.62 15.32 6.92
CA ILE A 75 9.08 14.44 7.99
C ILE A 75 10.32 15.00 8.70
N ALA A 76 11.27 15.55 7.94
CA ALA A 76 12.45 16.20 8.51
C ALA A 76 12.12 17.40 9.41
N ALA A 77 11.02 18.09 9.15
CA ALA A 77 10.55 19.24 9.92
C ALA A 77 9.70 18.87 11.16
N VAL A 78 9.33 17.60 11.32
CA VAL A 78 8.50 17.14 12.45
C VAL A 78 9.34 17.09 13.73
N SER A 79 8.76 17.63 14.82
CA SER A 79 9.31 17.55 16.17
C SER A 79 8.47 16.68 17.11
N ALA A 80 7.23 16.39 16.75
CA ALA A 80 6.33 15.54 17.53
C ALA A 80 6.80 14.07 17.48
N PRO A 81 6.47 13.24 18.49
CA PRO A 81 6.91 11.84 18.55
C PRO A 81 6.24 10.93 17.49
N VAL A 82 5.13 11.36 16.91
CA VAL A 82 4.38 10.59 15.91
C VAL A 82 4.14 11.41 14.65
N VAL A 83 4.44 10.84 13.50
CA VAL A 83 4.03 11.33 12.17
C VAL A 83 2.73 10.65 11.76
N ILE A 84 1.75 11.41 11.27
CA ILE A 84 0.53 10.90 10.64
C ILE A 84 0.50 11.39 9.19
N ARG A 85 0.45 10.46 8.24
CA ARG A 85 0.42 10.78 6.82
C ARG A 85 -1.00 11.07 6.35
N MET A 86 -1.19 12.07 5.46
CA MET A 86 -2.46 12.39 4.83
C MET A 86 -2.25 12.88 3.40
N ASP A 87 -3.17 12.52 2.49
CA ASP A 87 -3.25 13.11 1.15
C ASP A 87 -4.08 14.39 1.15
N ALA A 88 -3.72 15.31 0.25
CA ALA A 88 -4.35 16.62 0.18
C ALA A 88 -5.79 16.60 -0.40
N ASP A 89 -6.19 15.49 -1.04
CA ASP A 89 -7.47 15.30 -1.74
C ASP A 89 -8.40 14.26 -1.08
N ASP A 90 -7.95 13.63 -0.01
CA ASP A 90 -8.72 12.64 0.75
C ASP A 90 -9.47 13.27 1.93
N ARG A 91 -10.38 12.52 2.54
CA ARG A 91 -11.14 12.90 3.73
C ARG A 91 -10.84 11.96 4.89
N MET A 92 -11.09 12.38 6.12
CA MET A 92 -10.85 11.56 7.30
C MET A 92 -11.98 11.68 8.34
N PRO A 93 -12.24 10.62 9.14
CA PRO A 93 -13.17 10.70 10.26
C PRO A 93 -12.61 11.56 11.40
N PRO A 94 -13.48 12.18 12.22
CA PRO A 94 -13.04 13.14 13.26
C PRO A 94 -12.26 12.50 14.42
N ASP A 95 -12.30 11.20 14.56
CA ASP A 95 -11.62 10.45 15.64
C ASP A 95 -10.32 9.75 15.16
N ARG A 96 -9.89 9.98 13.92
CA ARG A 96 -8.72 9.31 13.33
C ARG A 96 -7.45 9.49 14.17
N ILE A 97 -7.08 10.74 14.45
CA ILE A 97 -5.83 11.04 15.16
C ILE A 97 -5.87 10.44 16.58
N ALA A 98 -7.00 10.62 17.29
CA ALA A 98 -7.18 10.04 18.61
C ALA A 98 -6.99 8.53 18.63
N ARG A 99 -7.62 7.81 17.68
CA ARG A 99 -7.53 6.35 17.56
C ARG A 99 -6.12 5.86 17.25
N GLN A 100 -5.41 6.52 16.34
CA GLN A 100 -4.05 6.13 16.00
C GLN A 100 -3.07 6.35 17.15
N LEU A 101 -3.19 7.49 17.84
CA LEU A 101 -2.36 7.76 19.03
C LEU A 101 -2.66 6.77 20.18
N THR A 102 -3.94 6.50 20.45
CA THR A 102 -4.34 5.50 21.46
C THR A 102 -3.80 4.10 21.10
N PHE A 103 -3.84 3.75 19.81
CA PHE A 103 -3.28 2.47 19.38
C PHE A 103 -1.77 2.38 19.67
N LEU A 104 -0.99 3.40 19.27
CA LEU A 104 0.45 3.43 19.51
C LEU A 104 0.83 3.51 20.99
N ASP A 105 0.00 4.13 21.84
CA ASP A 105 0.18 4.15 23.29
C ASP A 105 0.00 2.76 23.91
N ASN A 106 -1.01 2.01 23.43
CA ASN A 106 -1.32 0.66 23.91
C ASN A 106 -0.40 -0.42 23.32
N HIS A 107 0.34 -0.10 22.26
CA HIS A 107 1.26 -1.01 21.59
C HIS A 107 2.64 -0.33 21.43
N PRO A 108 3.41 -0.22 22.54
CA PRO A 108 4.69 0.48 22.53
C PRO A 108 5.75 -0.20 21.65
N ASP A 109 5.56 -1.48 21.36
CA ASP A 109 6.37 -2.31 20.46
C ASP A 109 6.08 -2.06 18.98
N VAL A 110 4.97 -1.39 18.62
CA VAL A 110 4.63 -1.06 17.23
C VAL A 110 5.25 0.28 16.83
N ASP A 111 5.97 0.27 15.72
CA ASP A 111 6.63 1.44 15.15
C ASP A 111 5.78 2.14 14.09
N VAL A 112 5.12 1.36 13.23
CA VAL A 112 4.31 1.84 12.11
C VAL A 112 2.94 1.18 12.14
N VAL A 113 1.88 1.98 12.17
CA VAL A 113 0.50 1.50 12.10
C VAL A 113 -0.22 2.06 10.88
N GLY A 114 -0.75 1.15 10.06
CA GLY A 114 -1.71 1.47 9.02
C GLY A 114 -3.15 1.30 9.51
N ALA A 115 -4.11 1.56 8.62
CA ALA A 115 -5.52 1.32 8.89
C ALA A 115 -6.28 0.97 7.61
N SER A 116 -7.57 0.63 7.76
CA SER A 116 -8.46 0.46 6.62
C SER A 116 -8.82 1.82 6.01
N MET A 117 -9.19 1.81 4.74
CA MET A 117 -9.75 2.99 4.07
C MET A 117 -11.01 2.64 3.30
N ALA A 118 -11.96 3.55 3.26
CA ALA A 118 -13.17 3.45 2.46
C ALA A 118 -12.93 4.15 1.12
N VAL A 119 -13.01 3.40 0.04
CA VAL A 119 -12.88 3.93 -1.32
C VAL A 119 -14.24 4.28 -1.86
N PHE A 120 -14.41 5.49 -2.39
CA PHE A 120 -15.67 5.98 -2.98
C PHE A 120 -15.43 6.61 -4.37
N GLY A 121 -16.53 6.83 -5.11
CA GLY A 121 -16.49 7.34 -6.48
C GLY A 121 -17.05 6.33 -7.48
N SER A 122 -16.52 5.11 -7.53
CA SER A 122 -17.03 4.00 -8.36
C SER A 122 -17.79 2.92 -7.57
N GLY A 123 -18.37 3.30 -6.42
CA GLY A 123 -18.99 2.43 -5.41
C GLY A 123 -18.20 2.41 -4.11
N LEU A 124 -18.90 2.17 -2.99
CA LEU A 124 -18.27 2.09 -1.68
C LEU A 124 -17.57 0.74 -1.50
N ARG A 125 -16.28 0.74 -1.21
CA ARG A 125 -15.49 -0.46 -0.89
C ARG A 125 -14.56 -0.19 0.28
N MET A 126 -14.43 -1.17 1.17
CA MET A 126 -13.41 -1.14 2.22
C MET A 126 -12.14 -1.83 1.73
N TRP A 127 -11.02 -1.12 1.83
CA TRP A 127 -9.69 -1.68 1.62
C TRP A 127 -9.04 -1.95 2.95
N THR A 128 -8.97 -3.22 3.30
CA THR A 128 -8.33 -3.72 4.51
C THR A 128 -7.01 -4.39 4.16
N LYS A 129 -6.10 -4.41 5.12
CA LYS A 129 -4.78 -5.03 5.00
C LYS A 129 -4.58 -6.02 6.14
N PRO A 130 -3.61 -6.96 6.04
CA PRO A 130 -3.27 -7.87 7.14
C PRO A 130 -3.01 -7.10 8.44
N ALA A 131 -3.47 -7.62 9.58
CA ALA A 131 -3.43 -6.89 10.85
C ALA A 131 -2.10 -7.07 11.60
N SER A 132 -1.56 -8.30 11.64
CA SER A 132 -0.37 -8.63 12.42
C SER A 132 0.93 -8.30 11.68
N HIS A 133 1.99 -8.03 12.43
CA HIS A 133 3.33 -7.82 11.88
C HIS A 133 3.76 -8.94 10.91
N HIS A 134 3.64 -10.20 11.33
CA HIS A 134 4.07 -11.34 10.53
C HIS A 134 3.28 -11.46 9.22
N ASP A 135 1.95 -11.25 9.26
CA ASP A 135 1.12 -11.29 8.05
C ASP A 135 1.41 -10.09 7.13
N ILE A 136 1.74 -8.92 7.70
CA ILE A 136 2.17 -7.75 6.93
C ILE A 136 3.47 -8.05 6.21
N CYS A 137 4.50 -8.51 6.91
CA CYS A 137 5.80 -8.86 6.31
C CYS A 137 5.66 -9.95 5.23
N ALA A 138 4.90 -11.01 5.52
CA ALA A 138 4.60 -12.05 4.54
C ALA A 138 3.89 -11.51 3.29
N SER A 139 2.95 -10.58 3.46
CA SER A 139 2.21 -9.97 2.37
C SER A 139 3.04 -8.98 1.56
N LEU A 140 4.09 -8.37 2.16
CA LEU A 140 5.03 -7.48 1.46
C LEU A 140 5.80 -8.21 0.34
N LEU A 141 5.92 -9.52 0.34
CA LEU A 141 6.46 -10.25 -0.82
C LEU A 141 5.64 -10.03 -2.10
N TRP A 142 4.36 -9.64 -1.99
CA TRP A 142 3.41 -9.63 -3.10
C TRP A 142 2.83 -8.26 -3.42
N ALA A 143 2.65 -7.41 -2.41
CA ALA A 143 1.98 -6.13 -2.55
C ALA A 143 2.24 -5.23 -1.33
N PRO A 144 2.04 -3.90 -1.46
CA PRO A 144 2.08 -3.00 -0.32
C PRO A 144 1.03 -3.41 0.72
N SER A 145 1.46 -3.63 1.96
CA SER A 145 0.64 -4.21 3.02
C SER A 145 0.14 -3.19 4.04
N LEU A 146 0.41 -1.90 3.79
CA LEU A 146 -0.20 -0.77 4.46
C LEU A 146 -0.88 0.13 3.41
N ASN A 147 -1.99 0.74 3.77
CA ASN A 147 -2.61 1.78 2.95
C ASN A 147 -1.89 3.11 3.25
N HIS A 148 -1.07 3.60 2.35
CA HIS A 148 -0.18 4.74 2.56
C HIS A 148 -0.86 5.97 3.20
N PRO A 149 -2.05 6.46 2.72
CA PRO A 149 -2.71 7.61 3.33
C PRO A 149 -3.20 7.40 4.77
N THR A 150 -3.19 6.16 5.27
CA THR A 150 -3.68 5.85 6.61
C THR A 150 -2.57 5.73 7.66
N VAL A 151 -1.31 5.83 7.27
CA VAL A 151 -0.18 5.51 8.14
C VAL A 151 0.01 6.54 9.25
N ALA A 152 0.26 6.03 10.47
CA ALA A 152 0.91 6.74 11.55
C ALA A 152 2.18 5.97 11.97
N ALA A 153 3.25 6.67 12.27
CA ALA A 153 4.54 6.07 12.59
C ALA A 153 5.28 6.85 13.68
N ARG A 154 6.15 6.19 14.41
CA ARG A 154 7.09 6.87 15.29
C ARG A 154 8.03 7.73 14.46
N THR A 155 8.12 9.02 14.77
CA THR A 155 8.86 10.00 13.97
C THR A 155 10.31 9.59 13.74
N LYS A 156 10.99 9.06 14.76
CA LYS A 156 12.37 8.61 14.65
C LYS A 156 12.59 7.53 13.58
N VAL A 157 11.59 6.67 13.35
CA VAL A 157 11.66 5.62 12.33
C VAL A 157 11.68 6.24 10.95
N LEU A 158 10.72 7.13 10.64
CA LEU A 158 10.64 7.76 9.32
C LEU A 158 11.76 8.79 9.08
N GLN A 159 12.30 9.42 10.13
CA GLN A 159 13.47 10.30 10.01
C GLN A 159 14.75 9.52 9.75
N GLY A 160 14.87 8.30 10.31
CA GLY A 160 15.99 7.39 10.03
C GLY A 160 15.94 6.74 8.64
N HIS A 161 14.76 6.66 8.04
CA HIS A 161 14.50 5.96 6.78
C HIS A 161 13.70 6.87 5.84
N PRO A 162 14.34 7.79 5.14
CA PRO A 162 13.65 8.65 4.18
C PRO A 162 13.10 7.84 3.00
N TYR A 163 12.01 8.34 2.40
CA TYR A 163 11.53 7.81 1.11
C TYR A 163 12.61 7.95 0.05
N GLU A 164 12.83 6.90 -0.72
CA GLU A 164 13.83 6.88 -1.79
C GLU A 164 13.23 7.26 -3.15
N GLU A 165 14.01 7.98 -3.94
CA GLU A 165 13.70 8.22 -5.34
C GLU A 165 13.97 6.95 -6.18
N GLY A 166 13.37 6.88 -7.38
CA GLY A 166 13.57 5.72 -8.27
C GLY A 166 12.44 4.69 -8.24
N HIS A 167 11.64 4.66 -7.19
CA HIS A 167 10.47 3.78 -7.07
C HIS A 167 9.16 4.49 -7.45
N HIS A 168 9.11 5.09 -8.63
CA HIS A 168 7.99 5.92 -9.09
C HIS A 168 6.61 5.24 -8.89
N LEU A 169 5.72 5.87 -8.13
CA LEU A 169 4.39 5.37 -7.71
C LEU A 169 4.43 4.06 -6.91
N ALA A 170 5.53 3.78 -6.23
CA ALA A 170 5.72 2.66 -5.32
C ALA A 170 6.73 3.02 -4.20
N GLU A 171 6.95 4.30 -3.96
CA GLU A 171 7.84 4.84 -2.93
C GLU A 171 7.48 4.36 -1.53
N ASP A 172 6.18 4.21 -1.27
CA ASP A 172 5.66 3.66 -0.03
C ASP A 172 5.99 2.17 0.12
N TYR A 173 5.80 1.41 -0.96
CA TYR A 173 6.09 -0.02 -0.93
C TYR A 173 7.58 -0.29 -0.74
N ALA A 174 8.46 0.47 -1.40
CA ALA A 174 9.90 0.37 -1.22
C ALA A 174 10.29 0.66 0.24
N LEU A 175 9.74 1.73 0.83
CA LEU A 175 9.97 2.06 2.23
C LEU A 175 9.54 0.93 3.18
N TRP A 176 8.34 0.33 2.98
CA TRP A 176 7.87 -0.75 3.84
C TRP A 176 8.76 -2.00 3.75
N LEU A 177 9.32 -2.30 2.58
CA LEU A 177 10.27 -3.40 2.40
C LEU A 177 11.57 -3.15 3.15
N THR A 178 12.15 -1.95 3.02
CA THR A 178 13.36 -1.56 3.75
C THR A 178 13.14 -1.62 5.26
N LEU A 179 12.03 -1.04 5.75
CA LEU A 179 11.70 -1.07 7.18
C LEU A 179 11.48 -2.50 7.71
N ALA A 180 10.85 -3.38 6.91
CA ALA A 180 10.67 -4.79 7.29
C ALA A 180 12.01 -5.53 7.40
N GLN A 181 12.93 -5.30 6.47
CA GLN A 181 14.29 -5.86 6.50
C GLN A 181 15.09 -5.42 7.74
N GLU A 182 14.87 -4.18 8.19
CA GLU A 182 15.53 -3.62 9.36
C GLU A 182 14.84 -3.91 10.70
N GLY A 183 13.81 -4.78 10.67
CA GLY A 183 13.14 -5.26 11.89
C GLY A 183 12.17 -4.26 12.51
N VAL A 184 11.73 -3.25 11.76
CA VAL A 184 10.68 -2.31 12.21
C VAL A 184 9.35 -3.05 12.37
N THR A 185 8.66 -2.82 13.48
CA THR A 185 7.41 -3.51 13.79
C THR A 185 6.18 -2.81 13.22
N PHE A 186 5.37 -3.55 12.48
CA PHE A 186 4.15 -3.08 11.84
C PHE A 186 2.88 -3.58 12.51
N ALA A 187 1.79 -2.82 12.35
CA ALA A 187 0.42 -3.28 12.58
C ALA A 187 -0.55 -2.61 11.59
N ASN A 188 -1.73 -3.18 11.40
CA ASN A 188 -2.86 -2.47 10.82
C ASN A 188 -4.04 -2.51 11.79
N ASN A 189 -4.51 -1.33 12.17
CA ASN A 189 -5.73 -1.18 12.97
C ASN A 189 -6.95 -1.21 12.01
N PRO A 190 -7.94 -2.09 12.23
CA PRO A 190 -9.00 -2.34 11.25
C PRO A 190 -10.02 -1.20 11.09
N PHE A 191 -9.95 -0.10 11.86
CA PHE A 191 -10.88 1.01 11.66
C PHE A 191 -10.63 1.76 10.34
N CYS A 192 -11.67 2.43 9.83
CA CYS A 192 -11.56 3.29 8.66
C CYS A 192 -10.90 4.62 9.04
N ALA A 193 -9.66 4.84 8.60
CA ALA A 193 -8.92 6.07 8.88
C ALA A 193 -9.03 7.12 7.78
N VAL A 194 -9.34 6.72 6.55
CA VAL A 194 -9.38 7.60 5.39
C VAL A 194 -10.56 7.24 4.49
N TYR A 195 -11.24 8.26 4.00
CA TYR A 195 -12.18 8.17 2.89
C TYR A 195 -11.43 8.53 1.62
N TYR A 196 -10.95 7.52 0.91
CA TYR A 196 -10.12 7.62 -0.27
C TYR A 196 -10.96 7.86 -1.52
N ARG A 197 -10.67 8.93 -2.26
CA ARG A 197 -11.38 9.26 -3.48
C ARG A 197 -10.76 8.56 -4.68
N MET A 198 -11.53 7.71 -5.37
CA MET A 198 -11.13 7.07 -6.61
C MET A 198 -11.94 7.65 -7.78
N GLU A 199 -11.46 8.74 -8.35
CA GLU A 199 -11.98 9.33 -9.58
C GLU A 199 -10.87 9.33 -10.64
N GLY A 200 -11.21 9.06 -11.90
CA GLY A 200 -10.35 8.70 -13.05
C GLY A 200 -9.05 9.47 -13.33
N GLN A 201 -8.58 10.31 -12.42
CA GLN A 201 -7.35 11.09 -12.54
C GLN A 201 -6.31 10.79 -11.44
N ASN A 202 -6.51 9.75 -10.62
CA ASN A 202 -5.53 9.41 -9.61
C ASN A 202 -4.19 9.03 -10.27
N THR A 203 -3.08 9.56 -9.77
CA THR A 203 -1.72 9.39 -10.31
C THR A 203 -1.32 7.91 -10.47
N SER A 204 -1.90 7.04 -9.63
CA SER A 204 -1.69 5.58 -9.69
C SER A 204 -2.35 4.88 -10.89
N GLN A 205 -3.15 5.59 -11.71
CA GLN A 205 -3.92 5.01 -12.83
C GLN A 205 -3.20 5.02 -14.19
N ASN A 206 -1.89 4.96 -14.20
CA ASN A 206 -1.14 4.73 -15.44
C ASN A 206 -1.60 3.43 -16.14
N GLY A 207 -1.52 3.39 -17.48
CA GLY A 207 -2.05 2.29 -18.29
C GLY A 207 -1.60 0.89 -17.84
N PRO A 208 -2.29 -0.19 -18.27
CA PRO A 208 -2.08 -1.56 -17.77
C PRO A 208 -0.63 -2.04 -17.87
N GLN A 209 0.09 -1.67 -18.92
CA GLN A 209 1.48 -2.07 -19.13
C GLN A 209 2.45 -1.41 -18.13
N ALA A 210 2.24 -0.12 -17.81
CA ALA A 210 3.06 0.59 -16.84
C ALA A 210 2.84 0.04 -15.42
N LYS A 211 1.59 -0.25 -15.06
CA LYS A 211 1.24 -0.93 -13.79
C LYS A 211 1.93 -2.27 -13.67
N LEU A 212 1.92 -3.07 -14.73
CA LEU A 212 2.58 -4.36 -14.74
C LEU A 212 4.08 -4.24 -14.57
N LYS A 213 4.74 -3.39 -15.38
CA LYS A 213 6.19 -3.21 -15.29
C LYS A 213 6.62 -2.82 -13.88
N ARG A 214 5.90 -1.88 -13.26
CA ARG A 214 6.12 -1.48 -11.88
C ARG A 214 5.93 -2.64 -10.90
N TYR A 215 4.85 -3.41 -11.05
CA TYR A 215 4.57 -4.55 -10.19
C TYR A 215 5.70 -5.60 -10.26
N VAL A 216 6.18 -5.95 -11.47
CA VAL A 216 7.31 -6.87 -11.65
C VAL A 216 8.55 -6.36 -10.95
N SER A 217 8.92 -5.11 -11.19
CA SER A 217 10.10 -4.48 -10.60
C SER A 217 10.01 -4.50 -9.06
N MET A 218 8.85 -4.15 -8.49
CA MET A 218 8.66 -4.16 -7.05
C MET A 218 8.62 -5.56 -6.45
N HIS A 219 8.09 -6.54 -7.16
CA HIS A 219 8.13 -7.92 -6.69
C HIS A 219 9.57 -8.48 -6.67
N GLN A 220 10.35 -8.17 -7.69
CA GLN A 220 11.79 -8.50 -7.69
C GLN A 220 12.51 -7.82 -6.53
N PHE A 221 12.25 -6.54 -6.32
CA PHE A 221 12.82 -5.78 -5.20
C PHE A 221 12.40 -6.38 -3.85
N ALA A 222 11.13 -6.80 -3.68
CA ALA A 222 10.67 -7.45 -2.47
C ALA A 222 11.40 -8.79 -2.19
N ILE A 223 11.61 -9.62 -3.22
CA ILE A 223 12.38 -10.86 -3.08
C ILE A 223 13.83 -10.55 -2.71
N GLN A 224 14.48 -9.62 -3.39
CA GLN A 224 15.87 -9.24 -3.12
C GLN A 224 16.06 -8.71 -1.69
N THR A 225 15.09 -7.92 -1.22
CA THR A 225 15.15 -7.29 0.10
C THR A 225 14.87 -8.30 1.23
N LEU A 226 13.78 -9.06 1.11
CA LEU A 226 13.31 -9.94 2.17
C LEU A 226 13.94 -11.34 2.13
N LEU A 227 14.46 -11.76 0.99
CA LEU A 227 15.11 -13.06 0.78
C LEU A 227 16.47 -12.86 0.08
N PRO A 228 17.46 -12.20 0.72
CA PRO A 228 18.70 -11.77 0.06
C PRO A 228 19.55 -12.93 -0.50
N HIS A 229 19.29 -14.16 -0.09
CA HIS A 229 19.95 -15.37 -0.59
C HIS A 229 19.24 -16.03 -1.77
N ALA A 230 18.06 -15.53 -2.15
CA ALA A 230 17.30 -16.05 -3.28
C ALA A 230 17.67 -15.28 -4.55
N ASP A 231 17.83 -16.00 -5.67
CA ASP A 231 18.00 -15.33 -6.97
C ASP A 231 16.65 -14.84 -7.49
N ALA A 232 16.39 -13.56 -7.30
CA ALA A 232 15.15 -12.92 -7.74
C ALA A 232 14.97 -12.99 -9.26
N ALA A 233 16.07 -13.04 -10.04
CA ALA A 233 16.01 -13.17 -11.50
C ALA A 233 15.59 -14.59 -11.92
N GLU A 234 16.05 -15.61 -11.22
CA GLU A 234 15.60 -16.98 -11.43
C GLU A 234 14.16 -17.20 -10.96
N LEU A 235 13.75 -16.57 -9.85
CA LEU A 235 12.39 -16.67 -9.32
C LEU A 235 11.34 -15.97 -10.19
N THR A 236 11.73 -14.96 -10.99
CA THR A 236 10.77 -14.13 -11.76
C THR A 236 10.84 -14.25 -13.28
N PRO A 237 11.47 -15.25 -13.92
CA PRO A 237 11.62 -15.30 -15.37
C PRO A 237 10.26 -15.43 -16.04
N GLY A 238 9.96 -14.49 -16.95
CA GLY A 238 8.80 -14.55 -17.82
C GLY A 238 7.45 -14.43 -17.14
N LEU A 239 7.37 -13.82 -15.95
CA LEU A 239 6.10 -13.40 -15.38
C LEU A 239 5.41 -12.41 -16.35
N THR A 240 4.43 -12.90 -17.09
CA THR A 240 3.64 -12.13 -18.06
C THR A 240 2.47 -11.42 -17.36
N ASN A 241 1.78 -10.52 -18.07
CA ASN A 241 0.63 -9.77 -17.58
C ASN A 241 -0.40 -10.60 -16.77
N GLY A 242 -0.75 -11.79 -17.24
CA GLY A 242 -1.73 -12.64 -16.57
C GLY A 242 -1.21 -13.26 -15.26
N ALA A 243 0.05 -13.67 -15.24
CA ALA A 243 0.67 -14.27 -14.07
C ALA A 243 0.76 -13.27 -12.90
N HIS A 244 1.11 -12.01 -13.17
CA HIS A 244 1.17 -10.98 -12.14
C HIS A 244 -0.17 -10.64 -11.52
N GLN A 245 -1.21 -10.55 -12.34
CA GLN A 245 -2.57 -10.26 -11.84
C GLN A 245 -3.05 -11.38 -10.91
N VAL A 246 -2.68 -12.62 -11.21
CA VAL A 246 -2.99 -13.77 -10.36
C VAL A 246 -2.18 -13.73 -9.05
N LEU A 247 -0.89 -13.45 -9.13
CA LEU A 247 -0.02 -13.35 -7.96
C LEU A 247 -0.43 -12.19 -7.05
N ALA A 248 -0.82 -11.05 -7.63
CA ALA A 248 -1.32 -9.90 -6.88
C ALA A 248 -2.72 -10.10 -6.27
N GLY A 249 -3.39 -11.22 -6.57
CA GLY A 249 -4.78 -11.44 -6.14
C GLY A 249 -5.79 -10.48 -6.81
N MET A 250 -5.35 -9.74 -7.83
CA MET A 250 -6.17 -8.73 -8.51
C MET A 250 -7.09 -9.31 -9.58
N CYS A 251 -6.82 -10.54 -10.05
CA CYS A 251 -7.72 -11.29 -10.92
C CYS A 251 -8.11 -12.59 -10.26
N ALA A 252 -9.40 -12.89 -10.26
CA ALA A 252 -9.84 -14.26 -10.11
C ALA A 252 -9.25 -15.07 -11.28
N LEU A 253 -8.82 -16.29 -11.02
CA LEU A 253 -8.39 -17.25 -12.05
C LEU A 253 -9.60 -17.58 -12.96
N ARG A 254 -9.95 -16.66 -13.87
CA ARG A 254 -11.14 -16.78 -14.72
C ARG A 254 -10.89 -17.57 -16.00
N ASP A 255 -9.62 -17.70 -16.39
CA ASP A 255 -9.24 -18.46 -17.58
C ASP A 255 -8.26 -19.58 -17.20
N PRO A 256 -8.75 -20.84 -17.20
CA PRO A 256 -7.96 -22.02 -16.89
C PRO A 256 -6.88 -22.33 -17.94
N ASN A 257 -7.05 -21.82 -19.16
CA ASN A 257 -6.12 -22.00 -20.27
C ASN A 257 -5.13 -20.83 -20.37
N SER A 258 -5.13 -19.91 -19.39
CA SER A 258 -4.17 -18.81 -19.37
C SER A 258 -2.74 -19.37 -19.37
N PRO A 259 -1.90 -19.02 -20.37
CA PRO A 259 -0.50 -19.43 -20.40
C PRO A 259 0.30 -18.97 -19.16
N GLY A 260 -0.31 -18.10 -18.36
CA GLY A 260 0.23 -17.62 -17.07
C GLY A 260 0.09 -18.60 -15.92
N LEU A 261 -0.83 -19.57 -15.98
CA LEU A 261 -1.12 -20.43 -14.82
C LEU A 261 0.04 -21.36 -14.44
N GLU A 262 0.65 -22.04 -15.42
CA GLU A 262 1.83 -22.88 -15.19
C GLU A 262 3.03 -22.05 -14.70
N LYS A 263 3.18 -20.81 -15.19
CA LYS A 263 4.22 -19.90 -14.71
C LYS A 263 3.99 -19.46 -13.28
N VAL A 264 2.74 -19.20 -12.88
CA VAL A 264 2.37 -18.90 -11.49
C VAL A 264 2.66 -20.08 -10.57
N LYS A 265 2.32 -21.28 -11.01
CA LYS A 265 2.61 -22.52 -10.27
C LYS A 265 4.11 -22.67 -10.05
N HIS A 266 4.89 -22.68 -11.12
CA HIS A 266 6.35 -22.82 -11.08
C HIS A 266 7.00 -21.72 -10.19
N HIS A 267 6.57 -20.46 -10.35
CA HIS A 267 7.04 -19.36 -9.50
C HIS A 267 6.70 -19.58 -8.02
N SER A 268 5.47 -20.03 -7.72
CA SER A 268 5.05 -20.27 -6.34
C SER A 268 5.82 -21.43 -5.70
N GLU A 269 6.10 -22.48 -6.45
CA GLU A 269 6.93 -23.60 -6.02
C GLU A 269 8.38 -23.17 -5.74
N ALA A 270 8.98 -22.41 -6.66
CA ALA A 270 10.34 -21.89 -6.50
C ALA A 270 10.44 -20.91 -5.31
N LEU A 271 9.45 -20.02 -5.15
CA LEU A 271 9.40 -19.11 -3.99
C LEU A 271 9.22 -19.88 -2.67
N LEU A 272 8.42 -20.97 -2.67
CA LEU A 272 8.27 -21.81 -1.47
C LEU A 272 9.60 -22.45 -1.07
N CYS A 273 10.37 -22.99 -2.02
CA CYS A 273 11.70 -23.53 -1.76
C CYS A 273 12.65 -22.43 -1.21
N ALA A 274 12.61 -21.22 -1.76
CA ALA A 274 13.42 -20.11 -1.27
C ALA A 274 13.05 -19.71 0.16
N LEU A 275 11.75 -19.69 0.50
CA LEU A 275 11.25 -19.42 1.85
C LEU A 275 11.63 -20.52 2.84
N GLU A 276 11.62 -21.79 2.42
CA GLU A 276 12.06 -22.92 3.24
C GLU A 276 13.55 -22.81 3.54
N ALA A 277 14.38 -22.58 2.53
CA ALA A 277 15.82 -22.39 2.67
C ALA A 277 16.17 -21.16 3.51
N HIS A 278 15.39 -20.07 3.44
CA HIS A 278 15.58 -18.90 4.29
C HIS A 278 15.22 -19.24 5.74
N GLY A 279 14.09 -19.88 5.99
CA GLY A 279 13.67 -20.27 7.35
C GLY A 279 14.63 -21.23 8.05
N GLU A 280 15.31 -22.11 7.29
CA GLU A 280 16.38 -22.97 7.85
C GLU A 280 17.61 -22.17 8.30
N ARG A 281 17.92 -21.07 7.61
CA ARG A 281 19.07 -20.18 7.95
C ARG A 281 18.73 -19.14 9.03
N HIS A 282 17.47 -18.72 9.08
CA HIS A 282 16.95 -17.66 9.91
C HIS A 282 15.69 -18.12 10.67
N PRO A 283 15.81 -19.07 11.61
CA PRO A 283 14.68 -19.62 12.36
C PRO A 283 13.99 -18.59 13.26
N GLU A 284 14.65 -17.47 13.54
CA GLU A 284 14.11 -16.31 14.28
C GLU A 284 13.07 -15.52 13.47
N ASP A 285 13.07 -15.63 12.14
CA ASP A 285 12.17 -14.88 11.25
C ASP A 285 10.77 -15.49 11.23
N ALA A 286 9.98 -15.24 12.27
CA ALA A 286 8.65 -15.83 12.44
C ALA A 286 7.66 -15.50 11.29
N TRP A 287 7.88 -14.41 10.53
CA TRP A 287 7.08 -14.05 9.36
C TRP A 287 7.22 -15.05 8.20
N ILE A 288 8.31 -15.82 8.14
CA ILE A 288 8.54 -16.85 7.12
C ILE A 288 7.45 -17.90 7.12
N GLN A 289 7.00 -18.35 8.28
CA GLN A 289 5.91 -19.33 8.38
C GLN A 289 4.61 -18.78 7.78
N ALA A 290 4.29 -17.51 8.03
CA ALA A 290 3.14 -16.85 7.43
C ALA A 290 3.29 -16.72 5.91
N ALA A 291 4.50 -16.40 5.40
CA ALA A 291 4.78 -16.33 3.97
C ALA A 291 4.70 -17.70 3.28
N GLN A 292 5.23 -18.76 3.89
CA GLN A 292 5.08 -20.14 3.39
C GLN A 292 3.61 -20.55 3.35
N HIS A 293 2.85 -20.29 4.40
CA HIS A 293 1.40 -20.57 4.44
C HIS A 293 0.65 -19.82 3.32
N ALA A 294 0.91 -18.53 3.17
CA ALA A 294 0.31 -17.70 2.11
C ALA A 294 0.67 -18.20 0.71
N THR A 295 1.91 -18.64 0.49
CA THR A 295 2.38 -19.18 -0.78
C THR A 295 1.74 -20.54 -1.07
N ARG A 296 1.68 -21.46 -0.09
CA ARG A 296 0.97 -22.74 -0.23
C ARG A 296 -0.52 -22.55 -0.51
N THR A 297 -1.16 -21.59 0.13
CA THR A 297 -2.58 -21.26 -0.11
C THR A 297 -2.80 -20.76 -1.54
N ARG A 298 -1.90 -19.93 -2.08
CA ARG A 298 -1.94 -19.50 -3.49
C ARG A 298 -1.76 -20.67 -4.45
N LEU A 299 -0.77 -21.51 -4.20
CA LEU A 299 -0.49 -22.70 -5.00
C LEU A 299 -1.70 -23.65 -5.02
N ALA A 300 -2.29 -23.96 -3.87
CA ALA A 300 -3.49 -24.80 -3.76
C ALA A 300 -4.69 -24.23 -4.53
N ARG A 301 -4.88 -22.92 -4.55
CA ARG A 301 -5.93 -22.26 -5.35
C ARG A 301 -5.68 -22.42 -6.86
N VAL A 302 -4.43 -22.30 -7.29
CA VAL A 302 -4.03 -22.52 -8.70
C VAL A 302 -4.34 -23.95 -9.10
N GLU A 303 -3.94 -24.93 -8.29
CA GLU A 303 -4.18 -26.35 -8.53
C GLU A 303 -5.67 -26.73 -8.52
N ALA A 304 -6.44 -26.20 -7.57
CA ALA A 304 -7.89 -26.42 -7.49
C ALA A 304 -8.60 -25.91 -8.74
N ASN A 305 -8.25 -24.72 -9.23
CA ASN A 305 -8.81 -24.18 -10.46
C ASN A 305 -8.43 -25.03 -11.69
N THR A 306 -7.20 -25.49 -11.77
CA THR A 306 -6.75 -26.36 -12.87
C THR A 306 -7.51 -27.69 -12.88
N ARG A 307 -7.79 -28.26 -11.71
CA ARG A 307 -8.58 -29.49 -11.58
C ARG A 307 -10.04 -29.29 -11.92
N TRP A 308 -10.65 -28.20 -11.43
CA TRP A 308 -12.06 -27.88 -11.70
C TRP A 308 -12.33 -27.74 -13.21
N HIS A 309 -11.49 -27.04 -13.92
CA HIS A 309 -11.64 -26.86 -15.36
C HIS A 309 -11.35 -28.11 -16.19
N LYS A 310 -10.46 -28.98 -15.75
CA LYS A 310 -10.31 -30.31 -16.37
C LYS A 310 -11.57 -31.13 -16.20
N LEU A 311 -12.25 -31.04 -15.05
CA LEU A 311 -13.52 -31.73 -14.80
C LEU A 311 -14.68 -31.10 -15.61
N GLU A 312 -14.79 -29.78 -15.72
CA GLU A 312 -15.77 -29.11 -16.57
C GLU A 312 -15.57 -29.46 -18.05
N GLY A 313 -14.34 -29.51 -18.55
CA GLY A 313 -14.02 -29.94 -19.92
C GLY A 313 -14.40 -31.38 -20.21
N VAL A 314 -14.42 -32.25 -19.19
CA VAL A 314 -14.88 -33.65 -19.30
C VAL A 314 -16.40 -33.77 -19.18
N LEU A 315 -17.02 -32.93 -18.36
CA LEU A 315 -18.47 -32.98 -18.07
C LEU A 315 -19.33 -32.15 -19.03
N ASN A 316 -18.77 -31.16 -19.74
CA ASN A 316 -19.48 -30.32 -20.69
C ASN A 316 -18.70 -30.14 -22.00
N PRO A 317 -18.84 -31.05 -22.98
CA PRO A 317 -18.27 -30.84 -24.30
C PRO A 317 -19.04 -29.86 -25.19
N VAL A 318 -20.01 -29.10 -24.64
CA VAL A 318 -20.85 -28.16 -25.40
C VAL A 318 -20.32 -26.73 -25.20
N SER A 319 -19.90 -26.16 -26.33
CA SER A 319 -19.45 -24.78 -26.50
C SER A 319 -20.37 -23.74 -25.85
N TYR A 320 -19.83 -22.93 -24.94
CA TYR A 320 -20.43 -21.66 -24.54
C TYR A 320 -20.31 -20.65 -25.69
N THR A 321 -21.27 -20.66 -26.60
CA THR A 321 -21.56 -19.54 -27.49
C THR A 321 -22.74 -18.78 -26.89
N HIS A 322 -22.47 -17.54 -26.47
CA HIS A 322 -23.45 -16.46 -26.24
C HIS A 322 -24.56 -16.65 -25.18
N LEU A 323 -24.28 -16.23 -23.97
CA LEU A 323 -25.32 -15.66 -23.09
C LEU A 323 -25.18 -14.13 -23.11
N THR A 324 -25.83 -13.49 -24.07
CA THR A 324 -26.19 -12.08 -23.98
C THR A 324 -27.31 -11.94 -22.95
N LEU A 325 -27.03 -11.21 -21.87
CA LEU A 325 -28.08 -10.80 -20.94
C LEU A 325 -29.03 -9.84 -21.67
N PRO A 326 -30.36 -10.00 -21.54
CA PRO A 326 -31.32 -9.07 -22.13
C PRO A 326 -31.20 -7.72 -21.41
N THR A 327 -30.92 -6.68 -22.18
CA THR A 327 -31.14 -5.28 -21.79
C THR A 327 -32.64 -5.09 -21.50
N LYS A 328 -32.96 -4.77 -20.25
CA LYS A 328 -34.32 -4.27 -19.96
C LYS A 328 -34.46 -2.85 -20.50
N ALA A 329 -35.54 -2.68 -21.26
CA ALA A 329 -36.05 -1.40 -21.72
C ALA A 329 -36.52 -0.52 -20.55
#